data_ba93e0d9b5b63fc01d1528db5f17ae7f
#
_entry.id   ba93e0d9b5b63fc01d1528db5f17ae7f
#
_cell.length_a   1.000
_cell.length_b   1.000
_cell.length_c   1.000
_cell.angle_alpha   90.00
_cell.angle_beta   90.00
_cell.angle_gamma   90.00
#
_symmetry.space_group_name_H-M   'P 1'
#
loop_
_entity.id
_entity.type
_entity.pdbx_description
1 polymer ?
#
loop_
_entity_poly.entity_id
_entity_poly.type
_entity_poly.pdbx_seq_one_letter_code
_entity_poly.pdbx_strand_id
1 'polypeptide(L)'
;MDTKREIEEIYEEIEAQTDRGAAIIAAAILDDALKSRLILTSNLSDRIFSYEKNGPLAQFSSKIDMTAATGLLPKETCDSMHLIRRIRNKFAHSIEPLKFQTKKSPLGF
;
A
#
# COMPACT_ATOMS: atom_id res chain seq x y z
N MET A 1 -0.60 -5.81 -18.44
CA MET A 1 0.24 -5.54 -17.28
C MET A 1 0.06 -6.64 -16.26
N ASP A 2 1.13 -7.25 -15.84
CA ASP A 2 1.06 -8.32 -14.87
C ASP A 2 1.24 -7.75 -13.46
N THR A 3 0.14 -7.49 -12.80
CA THR A 3 0.14 -6.88 -11.47
C THR A 3 0.85 -7.75 -10.44
N LYS A 4 0.68 -9.06 -10.53
CA LYS A 4 1.37 -9.97 -9.61
C LYS A 4 2.88 -9.87 -9.75
N ARG A 5 3.36 -9.80 -10.97
CA ARG A 5 4.79 -9.67 -11.24
C ARG A 5 5.33 -8.35 -10.73
N GLU A 6 4.58 -7.28 -10.93
CA GLU A 6 4.97 -5.97 -10.41
C GLU A 6 5.08 -5.99 -8.89
N ILE A 7 4.13 -6.63 -8.22
CA ILE A 7 4.15 -6.74 -6.77
C ILE A 7 5.37 -7.52 -6.30
N GLU A 8 5.69 -8.62 -6.98
CA GLU A 8 6.86 -9.41 -6.63
C GLU A 8 8.15 -8.62 -6.80
N GLU A 9 8.26 -7.86 -7.88
CA GLU A 9 9.43 -7.03 -8.13
C GLU A 9 9.59 -5.96 -7.04
N ILE A 10 8.48 -5.31 -6.67
CA ILE A 10 8.51 -4.29 -5.62
C ILE A 10 8.90 -4.92 -4.29
N TYR A 11 8.36 -6.09 -3.99
CA TYR A 11 8.65 -6.78 -2.75
C TYR A 11 10.13 -7.14 -2.64
N GLU A 12 10.71 -7.65 -3.72
CA GLU A 12 12.12 -7.96 -3.78
C GLU A 12 12.96 -6.71 -3.54
N GLU A 13 12.57 -5.61 -4.13
CA GLU A 13 13.26 -4.34 -3.96
C GLU A 13 13.20 -3.86 -2.52
N ILE A 14 12.06 -3.99 -1.88
CA ILE A 14 11.91 -3.63 -0.46
C ILE A 14 12.85 -4.47 0.39
N GLU A 15 12.90 -5.76 0.14
CA GLU A 15 13.79 -6.65 0.89
C GLU A 15 15.26 -6.29 0.68
N ALA A 16 15.62 -5.96 -0.56
CA ALA A 16 17.00 -5.63 -0.90
C ALA A 16 17.45 -4.32 -0.26
N GLN A 17 16.57 -3.34 -0.20
CA GLN A 17 16.93 -2.01 0.27
C GLN A 17 16.77 -1.82 1.77
N THR A 18 15.84 -2.53 2.38
CA THR A 18 15.50 -2.35 3.80
C THR A 18 15.24 -0.89 4.14
N ASP A 19 14.80 -0.11 3.15
CA ASP A 19 14.60 1.31 3.29
C ASP A 19 13.13 1.63 3.53
N ARG A 20 12.86 2.43 4.55
CA ARG A 20 11.51 2.89 4.88
C ARG A 20 10.88 3.63 3.71
N GLY A 21 11.70 4.46 3.06
CA GLY A 21 11.23 5.21 1.90
C GLY A 21 10.77 4.29 0.79
N ALA A 22 11.50 3.22 0.54
CA ALA A 22 11.12 2.25 -0.49
C ALA A 22 9.78 1.61 -0.18
N ALA A 23 9.54 1.23 1.08
CA ALA A 23 8.27 0.63 1.48
C ALA A 23 7.10 1.60 1.31
N ILE A 24 7.30 2.84 1.68
CA ILE A 24 6.27 3.88 1.56
C ILE A 24 5.95 4.14 0.10
N ILE A 25 6.97 4.27 -0.73
CA ILE A 25 6.80 4.52 -2.16
C ILE A 25 6.13 3.33 -2.84
N ALA A 26 6.54 2.11 -2.51
CA ALA A 26 5.93 0.91 -3.08
C ALA A 26 4.45 0.84 -2.76
N ALA A 27 4.08 1.12 -1.50
CA ALA A 27 2.68 1.12 -1.10
C ALA A 27 1.88 2.19 -1.85
N ALA A 28 2.46 3.37 -2.04
CA ALA A 28 1.80 4.45 -2.76
C ALA A 28 1.58 4.08 -4.23
N ILE A 29 2.57 3.46 -4.86
CA ILE A 29 2.46 3.01 -6.25
C ILE A 29 1.35 1.96 -6.40
N LEU A 30 1.32 1.00 -5.49
CA LEU A 30 0.31 -0.05 -5.53
C LEU A 30 -1.08 0.49 -5.26
N ASP A 31 -1.20 1.40 -4.31
CA ASP A 31 -2.47 2.04 -3.97
C ASP A 31 -3.04 2.75 -5.21
N ASP A 32 -2.20 3.52 -5.88
CA ASP A 32 -2.60 4.25 -7.08
C ASP A 32 -2.94 3.29 -8.24
N ALA A 33 -2.17 2.23 -8.39
CA ALA A 33 -2.43 1.23 -9.42
C ALA A 33 -3.77 0.52 -9.20
N LEU A 34 -4.11 0.21 -7.95
CA LEU A 34 -5.40 -0.39 -7.62
C LEU A 34 -6.55 0.56 -7.91
N LYS A 35 -6.39 1.83 -7.55
CA LYS A 35 -7.40 2.84 -7.85
C LYS A 35 -7.67 2.89 -9.35
N SER A 36 -6.60 2.95 -10.14
CA SER A 36 -6.74 2.99 -11.60
C SER A 36 -7.46 1.77 -12.14
N ARG A 37 -7.10 0.60 -11.66
CA ARG A 37 -7.71 -0.64 -12.10
C ARG A 37 -9.19 -0.70 -11.74
N LEU A 38 -9.54 -0.29 -10.54
CA LEU A 38 -10.94 -0.27 -10.10
C LEU A 38 -11.77 0.72 -10.90
N ILE A 39 -11.22 1.88 -11.23
CA ILE A 39 -11.88 2.86 -12.06
C ILE A 39 -12.13 2.32 -13.47
N LEU A 40 -11.14 1.65 -14.05
CA LEU A 40 -11.25 1.12 -15.40
C LEU A 40 -12.23 -0.03 -15.53
N THR A 41 -12.40 -0.81 -14.48
CA THR A 41 -13.22 -2.02 -14.51
C THR A 41 -14.63 -1.80 -13.96
N SER A 42 -14.91 -0.61 -13.45
CA SER A 42 -16.21 -0.30 -12.87
C SER A 42 -16.51 1.18 -13.06
N ASN A 43 -17.77 1.54 -12.95
CA ASN A 43 -18.20 2.93 -13.11
C ASN A 43 -18.19 3.69 -11.80
N LEU A 44 -17.12 3.53 -11.03
CA LEU A 44 -17.02 4.20 -9.75
C LEU A 44 -16.57 5.65 -9.93
N SER A 45 -17.19 6.55 -9.19
CA SER A 45 -16.81 7.96 -9.23
C SER A 45 -15.59 8.22 -8.34
N ASP A 46 -14.88 9.30 -8.62
CA ASP A 46 -13.71 9.69 -7.84
C ASP A 46 -14.03 9.89 -6.35
N ARG A 47 -15.25 10.27 -6.05
CA ARG A 47 -15.69 10.48 -4.68
C ARG A 47 -15.45 9.26 -3.81
N ILE A 48 -15.61 8.07 -4.36
CA ILE A 48 -15.47 6.81 -3.62
C ILE A 48 -14.04 6.64 -3.12
N PHE A 49 -13.07 7.22 -3.80
CA PHE A 49 -11.65 7.12 -3.48
C PHE A 49 -11.12 8.32 -2.70
N SER A 50 -11.97 9.27 -2.37
CA SER A 50 -11.51 10.51 -1.75
C SER A 50 -11.49 10.43 -0.22
N TYR A 51 -10.31 10.69 0.35
CA TYR A 51 -10.18 10.81 1.81
C TYR A 51 -11.02 11.96 2.35
N GLU A 52 -11.03 13.08 1.65
CA GLU A 52 -11.73 14.27 2.10
C GLU A 52 -13.23 14.03 2.23
N LYS A 53 -13.76 13.17 1.38
CA LYS A 53 -15.19 12.87 1.35
C LYS A 53 -15.53 11.55 2.03
N ASN A 54 -14.59 11.00 2.78
CA ASN A 54 -14.75 9.72 3.47
C ASN A 54 -15.22 8.60 2.54
N GLY A 55 -14.62 8.55 1.38
CA GLY A 55 -14.97 7.52 0.40
C GLY A 55 -14.65 6.12 0.91
N PRO A 56 -15.51 5.14 0.63
CA PRO A 56 -15.30 3.77 1.12
C PRO A 56 -14.04 3.10 0.58
N LEU A 57 -13.52 3.53 -0.55
CA LEU A 57 -12.30 2.98 -1.12
C LEU A 57 -11.13 3.96 -1.05
N ALA A 58 -11.16 4.89 -0.10
CA ALA A 58 -10.08 5.86 0.05
C ALA A 58 -8.80 5.21 0.57
N GLN A 59 -8.93 4.21 1.44
CA GLN A 59 -7.77 3.57 2.04
C GLN A 59 -7.22 2.43 1.18
N PHE A 60 -5.93 2.21 1.27
CA PHE A 60 -5.26 1.15 0.55
C PHE A 60 -5.84 -0.22 0.89
N SER A 61 -6.07 -0.50 2.17
CA SER A 61 -6.65 -1.76 2.62
C SER A 61 -8.02 -2.03 1.98
N SER A 62 -8.84 -1.00 1.88
CA SER A 62 -10.18 -1.13 1.28
C SER A 62 -10.11 -1.44 -0.21
N LYS A 63 -9.15 -0.82 -0.91
CA LYS A 63 -8.95 -1.11 -2.33
C LYS A 63 -8.48 -2.54 -2.54
N ILE A 64 -7.59 -3.02 -1.69
CA ILE A 64 -7.13 -4.42 -1.76
C ILE A 64 -8.31 -5.36 -1.56
N ASP A 65 -9.10 -5.11 -0.53
CA ASP A 65 -10.25 -5.97 -0.20
C ASP A 65 -11.28 -5.97 -1.31
N MET A 66 -11.57 -4.82 -1.91
CA MET A 66 -12.49 -4.73 -3.03
C MET A 66 -11.98 -5.51 -4.24
N THR A 67 -10.70 -5.39 -4.52
CA THR A 67 -10.07 -6.11 -5.63
C THR A 67 -10.16 -7.62 -5.44
N ALA A 68 -9.94 -8.09 -4.21
CA ALA A 68 -10.08 -9.49 -3.88
C ALA A 68 -11.54 -9.96 -3.99
N ALA A 69 -12.46 -9.17 -3.45
CA ALA A 69 -13.88 -9.51 -3.43
C ALA A 69 -14.48 -9.61 -4.83
N THR A 70 -14.00 -8.77 -5.74
CA THR A 70 -14.51 -8.76 -7.12
C THR A 70 -13.78 -9.75 -8.03
N GLY A 71 -12.74 -10.40 -7.53
CA GLY A 71 -11.96 -11.35 -8.33
C GLY A 71 -11.08 -10.71 -9.39
N LEU A 72 -10.82 -9.41 -9.29
CA LEU A 72 -9.95 -8.73 -10.25
C LEU A 72 -8.50 -9.21 -10.16
N LEU A 73 -8.07 -9.61 -8.99
CA LEU A 73 -6.74 -10.17 -8.77
C LEU A 73 -6.86 -11.43 -7.92
N PRO A 74 -5.92 -12.37 -8.06
CA PRO A 74 -5.92 -13.57 -7.23
C PRO A 74 -5.76 -13.24 -5.75
N LYS A 75 -6.27 -14.12 -4.91
CA LYS A 75 -6.18 -13.94 -3.46
C LYS A 75 -4.73 -13.81 -2.99
N GLU A 76 -3.83 -14.62 -3.54
CA GLU A 76 -2.43 -14.57 -3.15
C GLU A 76 -1.79 -13.23 -3.43
N THR A 77 -2.18 -12.61 -4.54
CA THR A 77 -1.70 -11.27 -4.87
C THR A 77 -2.21 -10.26 -3.87
N CYS A 78 -3.47 -10.36 -3.50
CA CYS A 78 -4.06 -9.46 -2.51
C CYS A 78 -3.43 -9.65 -1.13
N ASP A 79 -3.12 -10.88 -0.76
CA ASP A 79 -2.42 -11.16 0.49
C ASP A 79 -1.02 -10.53 0.50
N SER A 80 -0.33 -10.59 -0.63
CA SER A 80 0.99 -9.95 -0.76
C SER A 80 0.88 -8.43 -0.61
N MET A 81 -0.15 -7.83 -1.18
CA MET A 81 -0.37 -6.40 -1.03
C MET A 81 -0.68 -6.02 0.41
N HIS A 82 -1.44 -6.83 1.12
CA HIS A 82 -1.68 -6.62 2.54
C HIS A 82 -0.39 -6.70 3.35
N LEU A 83 0.52 -7.59 2.96
CA LEU A 83 1.81 -7.68 3.62
C LEU A 83 2.62 -6.40 3.40
N ILE A 84 2.66 -5.92 2.17
CA ILE A 84 3.34 -4.66 1.85
C ILE A 84 2.73 -3.50 2.64
N ARG A 85 1.40 -3.47 2.73
CA ARG A 85 0.69 -2.46 3.51
C ARG A 85 1.09 -2.51 4.99
N ARG A 86 1.19 -3.70 5.55
CA ARG A 86 1.59 -3.86 6.95
C ARG A 86 3.04 -3.43 7.17
N ILE A 87 3.91 -3.73 6.24
CA ILE A 87 5.31 -3.28 6.31
C ILE A 87 5.35 -1.76 6.28
N ARG A 88 4.62 -1.13 5.35
CA ARG A 88 4.54 0.31 5.26
C ARG A 88 4.02 0.94 6.56
N ASN A 89 2.95 0.35 7.11
CA ASN A 89 2.37 0.84 8.35
C ASN A 89 3.33 0.73 9.53
N LYS A 90 4.07 -0.35 9.58
CA LYS A 90 5.07 -0.54 10.63
C LYS A 90 6.14 0.54 10.56
N PHE A 91 6.63 0.84 9.37
CA PHE A 91 7.62 1.91 9.21
C PHE A 91 7.03 3.27 9.52
N ALA A 92 5.80 3.53 9.10
CA ALA A 92 5.14 4.80 9.38
C ALA A 92 4.96 5.02 10.88
N HIS A 93 4.56 3.99 11.59
CA HIS A 93 4.42 4.07 13.04
C HIS A 93 5.76 4.22 13.76
N SER A 94 6.82 3.66 13.20
CA SER A 94 8.16 3.78 13.77
C SER A 94 8.72 5.19 13.57
N ILE A 95 8.38 5.84 12.47
CA ILE A 95 8.91 7.16 12.15
C ILE A 95 8.48 8.20 13.18
N GLU A 96 7.21 8.21 13.56
CA GLU A 96 6.71 9.20 14.51
C GLU A 96 7.39 9.13 15.88
N PRO A 97 7.45 7.99 16.52
CA PRO A 97 8.21 7.88 17.77
C PRO A 97 9.67 8.24 17.61
N LEU A 98 10.26 7.91 16.47
CA LEU A 98 11.66 8.24 16.21
C LEU A 98 11.91 9.72 16.13
N LYS A 99 10.97 10.49 15.60
CA LYS A 99 11.10 11.94 15.54
C LYS A 99 11.23 12.53 16.92
N PHE A 100 10.56 11.96 17.88
CA PHE A 100 10.61 12.43 19.26
C PHE A 100 11.79 11.86 20.03
N GLN A 101 12.31 10.74 19.59
CA GLN A 101 13.36 10.00 20.29
C GLN A 101 14.71 10.05 19.60
N THR A 102 14.82 10.72 18.48
CA THR A 102 16.08 10.76 17.75
C THR A 102 17.20 11.32 18.56
N LYS A 103 16.89 12.18 19.51
CA LYS A 103 17.88 12.75 20.41
C LYS A 103 18.49 11.71 21.32
N LYS A 104 17.72 10.67 21.63
CA LYS A 104 18.18 9.60 22.51
C LYS A 104 18.81 8.47 21.73
N SER A 105 18.15 8.11 20.65
CA SER A 105 18.56 6.97 19.86
C SER A 105 18.08 7.20 18.42
N PRO A 106 18.95 7.74 17.59
CA PRO A 106 18.57 8.14 16.23
C PRO A 106 17.90 7.05 15.42
N LEU A 107 18.31 5.85 15.59
CA LEU A 107 17.71 4.74 14.90
C LEU A 107 17.22 3.75 15.91
N GLY A 108 16.80 4.30 17.01
CA GLY A 108 16.51 3.56 18.20
C GLY A 108 15.46 2.46 18.07
N PHE A 109 15.43 1.91 16.98
CA PHE A 109 14.70 0.69 16.82
C PHE A 109 15.61 -0.40 16.35
#